data_3d57634af2dc76edb21b843dbf5f9607
#
_entry.id   3d57634af2dc76edb21b843dbf5f9607
#
_cell.length_a   1.000
_cell.length_b   1.000
_cell.length_c   1.000
_cell.angle_alpha   90.00
_cell.angle_beta   90.00
_cell.angle_gamma   90.00
#
_symmetry.space_group_name_H-M   'P 1'
#
loop_
_entity.id
_entity.type
_entity.pdbx_description
1 polymer ?
#
loop_
_entity_poly.entity_id
_entity_poly.type
_entity_poly.pdbx_seq_one_letter_code
_entity_poly.pdbx_strand_id
1 'polypeptide(L)'
;MEEKKYLKWYNKIGYGSGDIAGNVVYAFLTSFMMVYLTDSVGLAAGVVGTLIAVSKLFDGFTDIFFGSMIDKTHSKMGKAKPWMLYGYIGCAITLICCFAVPVSLGTTAKYAWFFISYTLLNGVFYTANNIAYSALTSLITKNSKERVQMGSYRFIFAFSTSLLIQAITVGFVDKCGGDAAAWRTVAIIYAIIGLVINTISALSVKELPEEELNEGEVKDDNEKYGMVQAFKLLVKNKYYMMICGTYILQQLYGAMIGAGIYYMTWVLKNKNLFGQFAWAVNIPLIIALIFTPTLVGKWKGMYKLNLRGYVLAVIGRALVVIAGYMGSVPLMMAFTALAALGQGPWQGDMNAVIASCSEYTYLTQGKRIDGTMYSCTSLGVKIGGGIGTAVVGWMLEFSGYVGTNVTQPQSALDMMQFMYLWLPLIFDVLIMFVLSRMNVEDANKKLKAEKEIAADEVTDASDIN
;
A
#
# COMPACT_ATOMS: atom_id res chain seq x y z
N MET A 1 6.25 -14.22 -32.78
CA MET A 1 7.63 -14.58 -32.35
C MET A 1 7.60 -14.77 -30.83
N GLU A 2 8.15 -15.88 -30.30
CA GLU A 2 8.30 -16.01 -28.84
C GLU A 2 9.31 -14.96 -28.36
N GLU A 3 8.94 -14.13 -27.39
CA GLU A 3 9.86 -13.17 -26.78
C GLU A 3 11.02 -13.89 -26.11
N LYS A 4 12.23 -13.35 -26.25
CA LYS A 4 13.46 -13.89 -25.60
C LYS A 4 13.23 -14.05 -24.10
N LYS A 5 13.59 -15.21 -23.55
CA LYS A 5 13.52 -15.47 -22.10
C LYS A 5 14.85 -15.07 -21.47
N TYR A 6 14.80 -14.23 -20.44
CA TYR A 6 15.97 -13.72 -19.71
C TYR A 6 16.15 -14.41 -18.36
N LEU A 7 15.04 -14.83 -17.71
CA LEU A 7 15.04 -15.26 -16.34
C LEU A 7 14.58 -16.72 -16.19
N LYS A 8 15.31 -17.48 -15.40
CA LYS A 8 14.91 -18.82 -14.96
C LYS A 8 13.87 -18.67 -13.82
N TRP A 9 13.14 -19.75 -13.52
CA TRP A 9 12.09 -19.73 -12.49
C TRP A 9 12.62 -19.33 -11.11
N TYR A 10 13.80 -19.79 -10.72
CA TYR A 10 14.42 -19.46 -9.43
C TYR A 10 14.87 -17.98 -9.34
N ASN A 11 15.25 -17.36 -10.45
CA ASN A 11 15.54 -15.92 -10.47
C ASN A 11 14.28 -15.10 -10.20
N LYS A 12 13.14 -15.52 -10.76
CA LYS A 12 11.85 -14.83 -10.57
C LYS A 12 11.36 -14.94 -9.13
N ILE A 13 11.47 -16.11 -8.51
CA ILE A 13 11.15 -16.33 -7.10
C ILE A 13 12.13 -15.57 -6.21
N GLY A 14 13.44 -15.68 -6.48
CA GLY A 14 14.46 -14.98 -5.73
C GLY A 14 14.27 -13.47 -5.77
N TYR A 15 14.00 -12.89 -6.94
CA TYR A 15 13.66 -11.47 -7.05
C TYR A 15 12.38 -11.15 -6.26
N GLY A 16 11.31 -11.90 -6.46
CA GLY A 16 10.04 -11.67 -5.78
C GLY A 16 10.16 -11.71 -4.24
N SER A 17 11.06 -12.53 -3.69
CA SER A 17 11.29 -12.61 -2.24
C SER A 17 11.76 -11.30 -1.60
N GLY A 18 12.23 -10.32 -2.38
CA GLY A 18 12.54 -8.97 -1.88
C GLY A 18 11.36 -8.27 -1.23
N ASP A 19 10.13 -8.58 -1.65
CA ASP A 19 8.93 -8.07 -1.00
C ASP A 19 8.70 -8.65 0.41
N ILE A 20 9.31 -9.80 0.76
CA ILE A 20 9.35 -10.27 2.16
C ILE A 20 10.13 -9.25 2.99
N ALA A 21 11.33 -8.89 2.54
CA ALA A 21 12.16 -7.93 3.25
C ALA A 21 11.48 -6.56 3.40
N GLY A 22 10.90 -6.04 2.31
CA GLY A 22 10.15 -4.78 2.34
C GLY A 22 8.94 -4.81 3.28
N ASN A 23 8.16 -5.89 3.25
CA ASN A 23 6.94 -6.01 4.06
C ASN A 23 7.20 -6.37 5.52
N VAL A 24 8.31 -7.02 5.86
CA VAL A 24 8.75 -7.16 7.26
C VAL A 24 8.90 -5.78 7.90
N VAL A 25 9.54 -4.83 7.23
CA VAL A 25 9.66 -3.45 7.72
C VAL A 25 8.31 -2.74 7.69
N TYR A 26 7.65 -2.72 6.55
CA TYR A 26 6.41 -1.95 6.35
C TYR A 26 5.26 -2.41 7.26
N ALA A 27 4.97 -3.70 7.31
CA ALA A 27 3.89 -4.25 8.13
C ALA A 27 4.17 -4.10 9.62
N PHE A 28 5.42 -4.26 10.04
CA PHE A 28 5.82 -4.08 11.43
C PHE A 28 5.65 -2.62 11.87
N LEU A 29 6.10 -1.65 11.07
CA LEU A 29 5.93 -0.23 11.34
C LEU A 29 4.46 0.19 11.38
N THR A 30 3.71 -0.15 10.33
CA THR A 30 2.32 0.33 10.20
C THR A 30 1.38 -0.27 11.23
N SER A 31 1.63 -1.50 11.68
CA SER A 31 0.76 -2.19 12.64
C SER A 31 1.14 -1.95 14.10
N PHE A 32 2.43 -1.76 14.41
CA PHE A 32 2.88 -1.83 15.80
C PHE A 32 3.65 -0.60 16.31
N MET A 33 4.09 0.31 15.43
CA MET A 33 4.86 1.47 15.86
C MET A 33 4.09 2.36 16.84
N MET A 34 2.82 2.64 16.53
CA MET A 34 1.98 3.47 17.40
C MET A 34 1.84 2.83 18.79
N VAL A 35 1.49 1.53 18.83
CA VAL A 35 1.35 0.77 20.11
C VAL A 35 2.64 0.74 20.89
N TYR A 36 3.78 0.48 20.25
CA TYR A 36 5.08 0.51 20.92
C TYR A 36 5.35 1.87 21.58
N LEU A 37 5.13 2.96 20.85
CA LEU A 37 5.42 4.31 21.34
C LEU A 37 4.46 4.77 22.43
N THR A 38 3.18 4.40 22.35
CA THR A 38 2.16 4.78 23.34
C THR A 38 2.24 3.91 24.58
N ASP A 39 2.25 2.58 24.41
CA ASP A 39 2.07 1.64 25.53
C ASP A 39 3.38 1.26 26.20
N SER A 40 4.48 1.14 25.45
CA SER A 40 5.78 0.73 26.00
C SER A 40 6.71 1.92 26.30
N VAL A 41 6.66 3.01 25.51
CA VAL A 41 7.54 4.19 25.70
C VAL A 41 6.82 5.31 26.46
N GLY A 42 5.47 5.33 26.44
CA GLY A 42 4.64 6.29 27.15
C GLY A 42 4.53 7.65 26.48
N LEU A 43 4.54 7.69 25.14
CA LEU A 43 4.37 8.92 24.35
C LEU A 43 2.90 9.19 24.02
N ALA A 44 2.51 10.45 23.90
CA ALA A 44 1.17 10.85 23.52
C ALA A 44 0.84 10.46 22.08
N ALA A 45 -0.28 9.79 21.88
CA ALA A 45 -0.67 9.21 20.58
C ALA A 45 -0.83 10.26 19.48
N GLY A 46 -1.43 11.42 19.78
CA GLY A 46 -1.63 12.50 18.82
C GLY A 46 -0.32 13.13 18.33
N VAL A 47 0.66 13.32 19.24
CA VAL A 47 1.99 13.81 18.86
C VAL A 47 2.69 12.79 17.98
N VAL A 48 2.67 11.51 18.35
CA VAL A 48 3.25 10.42 17.54
C VAL A 48 2.61 10.36 16.16
N GLY A 49 1.27 10.40 16.08
CA GLY A 49 0.54 10.39 14.80
C GLY A 49 0.91 11.59 13.92
N THR A 50 1.03 12.77 14.51
CA THR A 50 1.45 13.99 13.80
C THR A 50 2.88 13.86 13.26
N LEU A 51 3.82 13.37 14.05
CA LEU A 51 5.21 13.17 13.62
C LEU A 51 5.31 12.16 12.47
N ILE A 52 4.53 11.07 12.52
CA ILE A 52 4.45 10.09 11.42
C ILE A 52 3.90 10.76 10.14
N ALA A 53 2.82 11.56 10.27
CA ALA A 53 2.23 12.26 9.14
C ALA A 53 3.21 13.25 8.49
N VAL A 54 3.90 14.04 9.32
CA VAL A 54 4.92 15.00 8.85
C VAL A 54 6.06 14.25 8.15
N SER A 55 6.56 13.15 8.72
CA SER A 55 7.61 12.34 8.09
C SER A 55 7.17 11.83 6.70
N LYS A 56 5.92 11.37 6.55
CA LYS A 56 5.39 10.88 5.26
C LYS A 56 5.27 11.97 4.19
N LEU A 57 5.16 13.25 4.56
CA LEU A 57 5.22 14.34 3.59
C LEU A 57 6.61 14.47 2.96
N PHE A 58 7.69 14.18 3.69
CA PHE A 58 9.05 14.17 3.15
C PHE A 58 9.28 13.04 2.14
N ASP A 59 8.60 11.90 2.29
CA ASP A 59 8.76 10.74 1.40
C ASP A 59 8.45 11.08 -0.07
N GLY A 60 7.53 12.03 -0.32
CA GLY A 60 7.20 12.47 -1.67
C GLY A 60 8.35 13.16 -2.40
N PHE A 61 9.14 13.93 -1.67
CA PHE A 61 10.32 14.62 -2.23
C PHE A 61 11.49 13.66 -2.42
N THR A 62 11.72 12.78 -1.46
CA THR A 62 12.82 11.83 -1.50
C THR A 62 12.67 10.77 -2.59
N ASP A 63 11.45 10.39 -2.99
CA ASP A 63 11.21 9.48 -4.12
C ASP A 63 11.82 10.01 -5.42
N ILE A 64 11.55 11.27 -5.75
CA ILE A 64 12.06 11.90 -6.97
C ILE A 64 13.59 12.00 -6.91
N PHE A 65 14.12 12.36 -5.75
CA PHE A 65 15.55 12.48 -5.52
C PHE A 65 16.26 11.13 -5.72
N PHE A 66 15.81 10.07 -5.04
CA PHE A 66 16.44 8.76 -5.15
C PHE A 66 16.22 8.11 -6.53
N GLY A 67 15.07 8.30 -7.16
CA GLY A 67 14.84 7.87 -8.55
C GLY A 67 15.90 8.44 -9.49
N SER A 68 16.14 9.75 -9.42
CA SER A 68 17.17 10.43 -10.23
C SER A 68 18.61 9.97 -9.90
N MET A 69 18.90 9.66 -8.62
CA MET A 69 20.22 9.16 -8.22
C MET A 69 20.48 7.76 -8.75
N ILE A 70 19.47 6.88 -8.70
CA ILE A 70 19.57 5.50 -9.22
C ILE A 70 19.81 5.53 -10.72
N ASP A 71 19.10 6.37 -11.47
CA ASP A 71 19.27 6.49 -12.93
C ASP A 71 20.68 6.95 -13.34
N LYS A 72 21.31 7.79 -12.50
CA LYS A 72 22.69 8.29 -12.71
C LYS A 72 23.78 7.37 -12.18
N THR A 73 23.41 6.28 -11.51
CA THR A 73 24.39 5.37 -10.91
C THR A 73 25.00 4.46 -11.97
N HIS A 74 26.33 4.44 -12.02
CA HIS A 74 27.12 3.53 -12.84
C HIS A 74 28.03 2.71 -11.92
N SER A 75 27.76 1.41 -11.77
CA SER A 75 28.58 0.53 -10.95
C SER A 75 28.78 -0.83 -11.59
N LYS A 76 29.80 -1.56 -11.11
CA LYS A 76 30.06 -2.94 -11.55
C LYS A 76 28.92 -3.92 -11.23
N MET A 77 28.04 -3.57 -10.28
CA MET A 77 26.88 -4.37 -9.90
C MET A 77 25.60 -3.98 -10.66
N GLY A 78 25.63 -2.90 -11.44
CA GLY A 78 24.48 -2.33 -12.13
C GLY A 78 24.06 -0.98 -11.53
N LYS A 79 22.89 -0.46 -11.94
CA LYS A 79 22.33 0.84 -11.50
C LYS A 79 21.55 0.72 -10.19
N ALA A 80 20.68 -0.27 -10.08
CA ALA A 80 19.73 -0.40 -8.97
C ALA A 80 20.25 -1.30 -7.83
N LYS A 81 21.00 -2.36 -8.14
CA LYS A 81 21.47 -3.34 -7.13
C LYS A 81 22.25 -2.72 -5.97
N PRO A 82 23.19 -1.78 -6.17
CA PRO A 82 23.92 -1.16 -5.06
C PRO A 82 22.98 -0.48 -4.07
N TRP A 83 21.99 0.26 -4.57
CA TRP A 83 21.00 0.96 -3.75
C TRP A 83 20.11 -0.02 -2.98
N MET A 84 19.75 -1.15 -3.60
CA MET A 84 19.00 -2.20 -2.93
C MET A 84 19.81 -2.84 -1.80
N LEU A 85 21.08 -3.16 -2.00
CA LEU A 85 21.92 -3.80 -0.99
C LEU A 85 22.30 -2.86 0.14
N TYR A 86 22.90 -1.71 -0.17
CA TYR A 86 23.38 -0.76 0.84
C TYR A 86 22.22 0.01 1.51
N GLY A 87 21.17 0.34 0.76
CA GLY A 87 19.97 0.96 1.30
C GLY A 87 19.32 0.11 2.39
N TYR A 88 19.29 -1.24 2.21
CA TYR A 88 18.69 -2.10 3.21
C TYR A 88 19.51 -2.23 4.51
N ILE A 89 20.82 -2.04 4.47
CA ILE A 89 21.65 -1.95 5.68
C ILE A 89 21.18 -0.76 6.52
N GLY A 90 20.96 0.40 5.89
CA GLY A 90 20.40 1.56 6.55
C GLY A 90 18.98 1.32 7.08
N CYS A 91 18.12 0.62 6.32
CA CYS A 91 16.80 0.19 6.77
C CYS A 91 16.88 -0.67 8.04
N ALA A 92 17.76 -1.65 8.08
CA ALA A 92 17.93 -2.53 9.23
C ALA A 92 18.36 -1.78 10.50
N ILE A 93 19.35 -0.90 10.36
CA ILE A 93 19.84 -0.07 11.48
C ILE A 93 18.74 0.87 11.97
N THR A 94 18.10 1.60 11.08
CA THR A 94 17.08 2.59 11.45
C THR A 94 15.80 1.94 11.96
N LEU A 95 15.43 0.73 11.47
CA LEU A 95 14.34 -0.06 12.04
C LEU A 95 14.60 -0.41 13.51
N ILE A 96 15.81 -0.86 13.82
CA ILE A 96 16.22 -1.14 15.21
C ILE A 96 16.15 0.15 16.04
N CYS A 97 16.65 1.28 15.53
CA CYS A 97 16.60 2.57 16.22
C CYS A 97 15.16 3.03 16.51
N CYS A 98 14.21 2.80 15.59
CA CYS A 98 12.80 3.13 15.80
C CYS A 98 12.18 2.40 16.98
N PHE A 99 12.56 1.14 17.21
CA PHE A 99 12.07 0.30 18.33
C PHE A 99 13.06 0.24 19.51
N ALA A 100 14.08 1.09 19.53
CA ALA A 100 15.07 1.21 20.59
C ALA A 100 15.07 2.62 21.20
N VAL A 101 13.92 3.25 21.36
CA VAL A 101 13.80 4.56 22.01
C VAL A 101 14.24 4.42 23.48
N PRO A 102 15.30 5.15 23.94
CA PRO A 102 15.77 5.01 25.30
C PRO A 102 14.73 5.54 26.30
N VAL A 103 14.25 4.67 27.19
CA VAL A 103 13.16 4.99 28.13
C VAL A 103 13.61 6.02 29.18
N SER A 104 14.93 6.10 29.43
CA SER A 104 15.54 7.04 30.38
C SER A 104 15.59 8.50 29.92
N LEU A 105 15.36 8.75 28.62
CA LEU A 105 15.37 10.11 28.07
C LEU A 105 14.13 10.90 28.49
N GLY A 106 14.26 12.22 28.56
CA GLY A 106 13.11 13.11 28.70
C GLY A 106 12.17 13.04 27.50
N THR A 107 10.90 13.37 27.68
CA THR A 107 9.82 13.22 26.68
C THR A 107 10.16 13.86 25.33
N THR A 108 10.69 15.08 25.31
CA THR A 108 11.08 15.78 24.08
C THR A 108 12.19 15.03 23.33
N ALA A 109 13.18 14.51 24.06
CA ALA A 109 14.27 13.74 23.44
C ALA A 109 13.79 12.40 22.87
N LYS A 110 12.79 11.75 23.48
CA LYS A 110 12.14 10.54 22.94
C LYS A 110 11.42 10.84 21.61
N TYR A 111 10.67 11.95 21.54
CA TYR A 111 10.03 12.37 20.30
C TYR A 111 11.04 12.68 19.20
N ALA A 112 12.12 13.40 19.54
CA ALA A 112 13.18 13.72 18.58
C ALA A 112 13.89 12.43 18.08
N TRP A 113 14.22 11.51 18.98
CA TRP A 113 14.81 10.22 18.62
C TRP A 113 13.93 9.45 17.65
N PHE A 114 12.65 9.32 18.00
CA PHE A 114 11.68 8.62 17.15
C PHE A 114 11.55 9.30 15.78
N PHE A 115 11.33 10.62 15.75
CA PHE A 115 11.12 11.36 14.51
C PHE A 115 12.31 11.26 13.55
N ILE A 116 13.53 11.41 14.08
CA ILE A 116 14.76 11.29 13.27
C ILE A 116 14.90 9.85 12.74
N SER A 117 14.80 8.85 13.61
CA SER A 117 14.95 7.45 13.23
C SER A 117 13.89 7.02 12.21
N TYR A 118 12.64 7.42 12.42
CA TYR A 118 11.51 7.10 11.55
C TYR A 118 11.63 7.79 10.18
N THR A 119 12.02 9.07 10.16
CA THR A 119 12.21 9.83 8.92
C THR A 119 13.39 9.30 8.11
N LEU A 120 14.50 8.95 8.75
CA LEU A 120 15.63 8.30 8.10
C LEU A 120 15.24 6.93 7.52
N LEU A 121 14.48 6.15 8.29
CA LEU A 121 14.02 4.84 7.83
C LEU A 121 13.15 4.99 6.58
N ASN A 122 12.05 5.72 6.65
CA ASN A 122 11.08 5.80 5.56
C ASN A 122 11.56 6.71 4.42
N GLY A 123 11.96 7.95 4.74
CA GLY A 123 12.29 8.96 3.75
C GLY A 123 13.64 8.75 3.05
N VAL A 124 14.56 7.98 3.62
CA VAL A 124 15.88 7.78 3.03
C VAL A 124 16.10 6.32 2.65
N PHE A 125 16.27 5.46 3.62
CA PHE A 125 16.77 4.10 3.36
C PHE A 125 15.72 3.17 2.74
N TYR A 126 14.48 3.17 3.27
CA TYR A 126 13.41 2.37 2.72
C TYR A 126 13.00 2.85 1.33
N THR A 127 12.89 4.18 1.13
CA THR A 127 12.61 4.78 -0.18
C THR A 127 13.69 4.43 -1.20
N ALA A 128 14.97 4.60 -0.88
CA ALA A 128 16.07 4.26 -1.77
C ALA A 128 16.06 2.76 -2.16
N ASN A 129 15.86 1.87 -1.18
CA ASN A 129 15.77 0.43 -1.41
C ASN A 129 14.55 0.06 -2.26
N ASN A 130 13.37 0.59 -1.94
CA ASN A 130 12.12 0.23 -2.61
C ASN A 130 12.05 0.73 -4.07
N ILE A 131 12.57 1.95 -4.34
CA ILE A 131 12.67 2.48 -5.71
C ILE A 131 13.65 1.65 -6.52
N ALA A 132 14.82 1.34 -5.96
CA ALA A 132 15.83 0.50 -6.62
C ALA A 132 15.27 -0.91 -6.92
N TYR A 133 14.58 -1.52 -5.96
CA TYR A 133 13.93 -2.82 -6.13
C TYR A 133 12.87 -2.79 -7.24
N SER A 134 12.07 -1.73 -7.31
CA SER A 134 11.06 -1.57 -8.35
C SER A 134 11.68 -1.33 -9.72
N ALA A 135 12.72 -0.48 -9.81
CA ALA A 135 13.46 -0.21 -11.04
C ALA A 135 14.14 -1.48 -11.59
N LEU A 136 14.60 -2.35 -10.70
CA LEU A 136 15.26 -3.61 -11.07
C LEU A 136 14.36 -4.49 -11.96
N THR A 137 13.03 -4.42 -11.85
CA THR A 137 12.10 -5.16 -12.70
C THR A 137 12.31 -4.88 -14.19
N SER A 138 12.57 -3.63 -14.56
CA SER A 138 12.80 -3.23 -15.94
C SER A 138 14.24 -3.48 -16.41
N LEU A 139 15.18 -3.52 -15.47
CA LEU A 139 16.62 -3.68 -15.74
C LEU A 139 17.05 -5.13 -15.92
N ILE A 140 16.26 -6.12 -15.50
CA ILE A 140 16.63 -7.54 -15.55
C ILE A 140 15.95 -8.33 -16.66
N THR A 141 14.89 -7.79 -17.29
CA THR A 141 14.21 -8.44 -18.43
C THR A 141 13.44 -7.44 -19.28
N LYS A 142 13.44 -7.66 -20.60
CA LYS A 142 12.56 -6.99 -21.56
C LYS A 142 11.26 -7.75 -21.83
N ASN A 143 11.18 -9.02 -21.39
CA ASN A 143 10.04 -9.89 -21.65
C ASN A 143 8.84 -9.51 -20.78
N SER A 144 7.76 -9.06 -21.41
CA SER A 144 6.54 -8.60 -20.72
C SER A 144 5.92 -9.69 -19.86
N LYS A 145 5.93 -10.95 -20.31
CA LYS A 145 5.39 -12.10 -19.56
C LYS A 145 6.20 -12.36 -18.29
N GLU A 146 7.52 -12.23 -18.36
CA GLU A 146 8.38 -12.39 -17.18
C GLU A 146 8.16 -11.27 -16.17
N ARG A 147 7.98 -10.01 -16.61
CA ARG A 147 7.64 -8.87 -15.74
C ARG A 147 6.34 -9.11 -14.98
N VAL A 148 5.30 -9.60 -15.67
CA VAL A 148 4.02 -9.95 -15.04
C VAL A 148 4.19 -11.07 -14.01
N GLN A 149 4.95 -12.13 -14.34
CA GLN A 149 5.22 -13.22 -13.40
C GLN A 149 5.95 -12.74 -12.15
N MET A 150 6.97 -11.89 -12.31
CA MET A 150 7.69 -11.30 -11.17
C MET A 150 6.76 -10.46 -10.29
N GLY A 151 5.90 -9.63 -10.90
CA GLY A 151 4.87 -8.88 -10.17
C GLY A 151 3.96 -9.79 -9.36
N SER A 152 3.52 -10.92 -9.92
CA SER A 152 2.68 -11.90 -9.21
C SER A 152 3.40 -12.50 -7.99
N TYR A 153 4.67 -12.91 -8.14
CA TYR A 153 5.46 -13.41 -7.00
C TYR A 153 5.64 -12.34 -5.92
N ARG A 154 5.91 -11.10 -6.32
CA ARG A 154 6.00 -9.96 -5.40
C ARG A 154 4.73 -9.82 -4.55
N PHE A 155 3.56 -9.80 -5.18
CA PHE A 155 2.27 -9.71 -4.46
C PHE A 155 2.06 -10.87 -3.50
N ILE A 156 2.33 -12.11 -3.92
CA ILE A 156 2.19 -13.28 -3.05
C ILE A 156 3.07 -13.14 -1.81
N PHE A 157 4.34 -12.80 -1.98
CA PHE A 157 5.25 -12.63 -0.85
C PHE A 157 4.88 -11.43 0.04
N ALA A 158 4.46 -10.30 -0.55
CA ALA A 158 4.04 -9.13 0.20
C ALA A 158 2.84 -9.42 1.11
N PHE A 159 1.77 -10.01 0.56
CA PHE A 159 0.58 -10.34 1.33
C PHE A 159 0.85 -11.42 2.39
N SER A 160 1.58 -12.47 2.03
CA SER A 160 1.92 -13.54 2.97
C SER A 160 2.76 -13.02 4.14
N THR A 161 3.73 -12.15 3.87
CA THR A 161 4.58 -11.56 4.91
C THR A 161 3.80 -10.61 5.79
N SER A 162 2.99 -9.72 5.21
CA SER A 162 2.16 -8.80 5.98
C SER A 162 1.23 -9.53 6.93
N LEU A 163 0.58 -10.60 6.45
CA LEU A 163 -0.27 -11.47 7.27
C LEU A 163 0.52 -12.13 8.40
N LEU A 164 1.70 -12.70 8.09
CA LEU A 164 2.52 -13.38 9.07
C LEU A 164 2.99 -12.41 10.17
N ILE A 165 3.49 -11.24 9.81
CA ILE A 165 3.94 -10.21 10.77
C ILE A 165 2.79 -9.80 11.69
N GLN A 166 1.60 -9.52 11.15
CA GLN A 166 0.44 -9.15 11.97
C GLN A 166 -0.01 -10.28 12.90
N ALA A 167 0.08 -11.53 12.45
CA ALA A 167 -0.38 -12.70 13.21
C ALA A 167 0.55 -13.07 14.37
N ILE A 168 1.88 -12.97 14.18
CA ILE A 168 2.84 -13.54 15.15
C ILE A 168 3.48 -12.50 16.07
N THR A 169 3.54 -11.22 15.69
CA THR A 169 4.38 -10.21 16.38
C THR A 169 3.96 -10.03 17.83
N VAL A 170 2.66 -9.92 18.12
CA VAL A 170 2.18 -9.71 19.50
C VAL A 170 2.60 -10.88 20.40
N GLY A 171 2.35 -12.11 19.97
CA GLY A 171 2.75 -13.30 20.71
C GLY A 171 4.27 -13.45 20.84
N PHE A 172 5.03 -12.95 19.86
CA PHE A 172 6.49 -12.99 19.90
C PHE A 172 7.04 -11.96 20.89
N VAL A 173 6.51 -10.74 20.89
CA VAL A 173 6.84 -9.70 21.87
C VAL A 173 6.52 -10.17 23.29
N ASP A 174 5.36 -10.82 23.52
CA ASP A 174 4.98 -11.35 24.83
C ASP A 174 5.94 -12.43 25.33
N LYS A 175 6.36 -13.35 24.46
CA LYS A 175 7.36 -14.36 24.81
C LYS A 175 8.74 -13.77 25.15
N CYS A 176 9.07 -12.60 24.59
CA CYS A 176 10.31 -11.89 24.89
C CYS A 176 10.24 -10.99 26.13
N GLY A 177 9.10 -10.94 26.85
CA GLY A 177 8.93 -10.18 28.07
C GLY A 177 7.88 -9.07 28.02
N GLY A 178 7.38 -8.69 26.83
CA GLY A 178 6.27 -7.75 26.64
C GLY A 178 6.61 -6.27 26.87
N ASP A 179 7.85 -5.94 27.18
CA ASP A 179 8.34 -4.59 27.48
C ASP A 179 9.00 -3.91 26.27
N ALA A 180 9.51 -2.70 26.45
CA ALA A 180 10.22 -1.97 25.40
C ALA A 180 11.48 -2.72 24.88
N ALA A 181 12.14 -3.52 25.73
CA ALA A 181 13.29 -4.33 25.35
C ALA A 181 12.86 -5.52 24.45
N ALA A 182 11.70 -6.08 24.72
CA ALA A 182 11.11 -7.14 23.87
C ALA A 182 10.82 -6.64 22.45
N TRP A 183 10.25 -5.44 22.30
CA TRP A 183 10.04 -4.81 21.00
C TRP A 183 11.34 -4.60 20.22
N ARG A 184 12.37 -4.11 20.91
CA ARG A 184 13.71 -3.96 20.33
C ARG A 184 14.29 -5.31 19.86
N THR A 185 14.14 -6.36 20.66
CA THR A 185 14.60 -7.71 20.33
C THR A 185 13.91 -8.23 19.06
N VAL A 186 12.59 -8.08 18.97
CA VAL A 186 11.82 -8.45 17.79
C VAL A 186 12.25 -7.63 16.57
N ALA A 187 12.47 -6.32 16.72
CA ALA A 187 12.97 -5.46 15.65
C ALA A 187 14.35 -5.89 15.13
N ILE A 188 15.26 -6.30 16.01
CA ILE A 188 16.58 -6.84 15.62
C ILE A 188 16.41 -8.12 14.79
N ILE A 189 15.56 -9.05 15.23
CA ILE A 189 15.32 -10.31 14.52
C ILE A 189 14.72 -10.03 13.13
N TYR A 190 13.72 -9.15 13.05
CA TYR A 190 13.12 -8.77 11.77
C TYR A 190 14.08 -8.01 10.85
N ALA A 191 14.94 -7.16 11.41
CA ALA A 191 15.98 -6.47 10.65
C ALA A 191 16.99 -7.45 10.03
N ILE A 192 17.41 -8.46 10.79
CA ILE A 192 18.34 -9.50 10.31
C ILE A 192 17.67 -10.37 9.23
N ILE A 193 16.45 -10.85 9.45
CA ILE A 193 15.68 -11.62 8.49
C ILE A 193 15.53 -10.84 7.18
N GLY A 194 15.10 -9.58 7.29
CA GLY A 194 14.93 -8.71 6.13
C GLY A 194 16.24 -8.47 5.38
N LEU A 195 17.35 -8.23 6.10
CA LEU A 195 18.67 -8.01 5.49
C LEU A 195 19.13 -9.24 4.70
N VAL A 196 18.98 -10.43 5.27
CA VAL A 196 19.35 -11.69 4.61
C VAL A 196 18.51 -11.90 3.35
N ILE A 197 17.19 -11.76 3.46
CA ILE A 197 16.27 -11.98 2.33
C ILE A 197 16.47 -10.93 1.24
N ASN A 198 16.62 -9.64 1.59
CA ASN A 198 16.91 -8.59 0.63
C ASN A 198 18.22 -8.86 -0.13
N THR A 199 19.25 -9.34 0.56
CA THR A 199 20.52 -9.69 -0.05
C THR A 199 20.38 -10.87 -1.02
N ILE A 200 19.65 -11.93 -0.62
CA ILE A 200 19.34 -13.06 -1.50
C ILE A 200 18.58 -12.57 -2.74
N SER A 201 17.57 -11.72 -2.56
CA SER A 201 16.78 -11.17 -3.67
C SER A 201 17.66 -10.38 -4.65
N ALA A 202 18.49 -9.46 -4.16
CA ALA A 202 19.39 -8.67 -4.99
C ALA A 202 20.42 -9.50 -5.74
N LEU A 203 20.95 -10.56 -5.13
CA LEU A 203 21.95 -11.44 -5.73
C LEU A 203 21.34 -12.51 -6.66
N SER A 204 20.05 -12.79 -6.55
CA SER A 204 19.36 -13.80 -7.38
C SER A 204 19.22 -13.41 -8.85
N VAL A 205 19.37 -12.13 -9.18
CA VAL A 205 19.22 -11.59 -10.53
C VAL A 205 20.44 -10.75 -10.95
N LYS A 206 20.61 -10.56 -12.25
CA LYS A 206 21.65 -9.71 -12.82
C LYS A 206 21.00 -8.69 -13.75
N GLU A 207 21.43 -7.44 -13.64
CA GLU A 207 20.99 -6.39 -14.56
C GLU A 207 21.55 -6.65 -15.96
N LEU A 208 20.77 -6.35 -16.98
CA LEU A 208 21.16 -6.44 -18.38
C LEU A 208 22.18 -5.34 -18.70
N PRO A 209 23.11 -5.58 -19.66
CA PRO A 209 24.00 -4.54 -20.17
C PRO A 209 23.20 -3.36 -20.74
N GLU A 210 23.74 -2.15 -20.64
CA GLU A 210 23.09 -0.94 -21.18
C GLU A 210 22.82 -1.03 -22.69
N GLU A 211 23.73 -1.66 -23.41
CA GLU A 211 23.58 -1.91 -24.86
C GLU A 211 22.34 -2.74 -25.17
N GLU A 212 22.10 -3.80 -24.41
CA GLU A 212 20.93 -4.66 -24.57
C GLU A 212 19.64 -3.98 -24.08
N LEU A 213 19.71 -3.11 -23.07
CA LEU A 213 18.56 -2.33 -22.61
C LEU A 213 18.08 -1.31 -23.64
N ASN A 214 19.01 -0.67 -24.36
CA ASN A 214 18.71 0.38 -25.33
C ASN A 214 18.39 -0.16 -26.73
N GLU A 215 18.65 -1.44 -27.02
CA GLU A 215 18.25 -2.07 -28.29
C GLU A 215 16.73 -2.11 -28.43
N GLY A 216 16.20 -1.37 -29.43
CA GLY A 216 14.76 -1.36 -29.78
C GLY A 216 13.92 -0.33 -29.03
N GLU A 217 14.50 0.56 -28.26
CA GLU A 217 13.79 1.79 -27.87
C GLU A 217 13.61 2.67 -29.09
N VAL A 218 12.46 2.54 -29.73
CA VAL A 218 11.92 3.63 -30.56
C VAL A 218 11.82 4.82 -29.58
N LYS A 219 12.61 5.86 -29.81
CA LYS A 219 12.42 7.14 -29.11
C LYS A 219 10.98 7.52 -29.39
N ASP A 220 10.12 7.28 -28.40
CA ASP A 220 8.75 7.72 -28.45
C ASP A 220 8.83 9.26 -28.45
N ASP A 221 8.65 9.86 -29.62
CA ASP A 221 8.55 11.30 -29.83
C ASP A 221 7.22 11.84 -29.23
N ASN A 222 6.79 11.25 -28.11
CA ASN A 222 5.75 11.81 -27.29
C ASN A 222 6.28 13.15 -26.76
N GLU A 223 5.76 14.24 -27.29
CA GLU A 223 6.01 15.60 -26.81
C GLU A 223 6.16 15.58 -25.29
N LYS A 224 7.34 15.94 -24.79
CA LYS A 224 7.62 16.04 -23.36
C LYS A 224 6.71 17.11 -22.76
N TYR A 225 5.56 16.69 -22.28
CA TYR A 225 4.67 17.60 -21.54
C TYR A 225 5.38 18.11 -20.30
N GLY A 226 5.37 19.43 -20.10
CA GLY A 226 5.83 20.00 -18.85
C GLY A 226 5.00 19.42 -17.68
N MET A 227 5.65 19.14 -16.55
CA MET A 227 5.03 18.55 -15.35
C MET A 227 3.72 19.26 -14.95
N VAL A 228 3.65 20.58 -15.09
CA VAL A 228 2.45 21.39 -14.81
C VAL A 228 1.30 21.06 -15.78
N GLN A 229 1.61 20.80 -17.05
CA GLN A 229 0.61 20.47 -18.07
C GLN A 229 0.05 19.06 -17.84
N ALA A 230 0.91 18.09 -17.51
CA ALA A 230 0.49 16.74 -17.13
C ALA A 230 -0.42 16.78 -15.89
N PHE A 231 -0.07 17.54 -14.87
CA PHE A 231 -0.89 17.73 -13.67
C PHE A 231 -2.27 18.33 -13.98
N LYS A 232 -2.33 19.35 -14.85
CA LYS A 232 -3.61 19.95 -15.28
C LYS A 232 -4.50 18.93 -16.03
N LEU A 233 -3.91 18.05 -16.83
CA LEU A 233 -4.64 16.99 -17.53
C LEU A 233 -5.23 15.97 -16.54
N LEU A 234 -4.46 15.59 -15.52
CA LEU A 234 -4.90 14.68 -14.46
C LEU A 234 -6.09 15.23 -13.67
N VAL A 235 -5.97 16.46 -13.18
CA VAL A 235 -7.03 17.10 -12.39
C VAL A 235 -8.32 17.31 -13.18
N LYS A 236 -8.24 17.52 -14.49
CA LYS A 236 -9.41 17.60 -15.38
C LYS A 236 -10.12 16.26 -15.58
N ASN A 237 -9.43 15.14 -15.38
CA ASN A 237 -10.04 13.82 -15.48
C ASN A 237 -10.79 13.49 -14.20
N LYS A 238 -12.13 13.54 -14.25
CA LYS A 238 -12.98 13.21 -13.08
C LYS A 238 -12.73 11.82 -12.51
N TYR A 239 -12.45 10.83 -13.37
CA TYR A 239 -12.19 9.46 -12.94
C TYR A 239 -10.84 9.33 -12.21
N TYR A 240 -9.83 10.10 -12.63
CA TYR A 240 -8.57 10.20 -11.90
C TYR A 240 -8.77 10.73 -10.48
N MET A 241 -9.54 11.80 -10.32
CA MET A 241 -9.84 12.35 -9.00
C MET A 241 -10.62 11.37 -8.12
N MET A 242 -11.54 10.60 -8.70
CA MET A 242 -12.26 9.53 -8.01
C MET A 242 -11.31 8.43 -7.52
N ILE A 243 -10.35 8.00 -8.34
CA ILE A 243 -9.35 7.00 -7.94
C ILE A 243 -8.46 7.54 -6.82
N CYS A 244 -7.94 8.76 -6.93
CA CYS A 244 -7.17 9.39 -5.85
C CYS A 244 -7.96 9.41 -4.53
N GLY A 245 -9.22 9.82 -4.58
CA GLY A 245 -10.12 9.80 -3.42
C GLY A 245 -10.31 8.41 -2.84
N THR A 246 -10.49 7.40 -3.69
CA THR A 246 -10.63 6.01 -3.25
C THR A 246 -9.36 5.49 -2.58
N TYR A 247 -8.17 5.80 -3.11
CA TYR A 247 -6.91 5.43 -2.48
C TYR A 247 -6.75 6.07 -1.09
N ILE A 248 -7.08 7.36 -0.96
CA ILE A 248 -7.03 8.05 0.33
C ILE A 248 -7.98 7.38 1.33
N LEU A 249 -9.23 7.11 0.93
CA LEU A 249 -10.22 6.45 1.79
C LEU A 249 -9.78 5.04 2.19
N GLN A 250 -9.16 4.28 1.28
CA GLN A 250 -8.62 2.96 1.60
C GLN A 250 -7.48 3.02 2.61
N GLN A 251 -6.61 4.04 2.54
CA GLN A 251 -5.56 4.22 3.53
C GLN A 251 -6.11 4.62 4.90
N LEU A 252 -7.12 5.47 4.94
CA LEU A 252 -7.85 5.80 6.17
C LEU A 252 -8.51 4.56 6.77
N TYR A 253 -9.20 3.77 5.95
CA TYR A 253 -9.75 2.47 6.33
C TYR A 253 -8.70 1.55 6.92
N GLY A 254 -7.56 1.38 6.22
CA GLY A 254 -6.44 0.56 6.68
C GLY A 254 -5.85 1.02 8.01
N ALA A 255 -5.75 2.34 8.24
CA ALA A 255 -5.30 2.91 9.51
C ALA A 255 -6.26 2.57 10.66
N MET A 256 -7.58 2.61 10.45
CA MET A 256 -8.57 2.22 11.47
C MET A 256 -8.53 0.72 11.77
N ILE A 257 -8.36 -0.12 10.74
CA ILE A 257 -8.19 -1.57 10.93
C ILE A 257 -6.89 -1.86 11.70
N GLY A 258 -5.79 -1.15 11.39
CA GLY A 258 -4.53 -1.25 12.12
C GLY A 258 -4.66 -0.82 13.59
N ALA A 259 -5.46 0.22 13.87
CA ALA A 259 -5.80 0.66 15.22
C ALA A 259 -6.67 -0.37 15.99
N GLY A 260 -7.18 -1.39 15.33
CA GLY A 260 -7.95 -2.48 15.92
C GLY A 260 -7.24 -3.21 17.07
N ILE A 261 -5.90 -3.14 17.14
CA ILE A 261 -5.13 -3.68 18.27
C ILE A 261 -5.56 -3.04 19.58
N TYR A 262 -5.86 -1.73 19.61
CA TYR A 262 -6.37 -1.04 20.80
C TYR A 262 -7.75 -1.54 21.21
N TYR A 263 -8.66 -1.69 20.24
CA TYR A 263 -10.00 -2.25 20.47
C TYR A 263 -9.93 -3.67 21.04
N MET A 264 -9.07 -4.52 20.49
CA MET A 264 -8.90 -5.90 20.94
C MET A 264 -8.25 -5.98 22.32
N THR A 265 -7.27 -5.11 22.61
CA THR A 265 -6.59 -5.05 23.90
C THR A 265 -7.51 -4.54 25.01
N TRP A 266 -8.18 -3.42 24.78
CA TRP A 266 -8.87 -2.69 25.84
C TRP A 266 -10.36 -2.99 25.93
N VAL A 267 -11.04 -3.20 24.80
CA VAL A 267 -12.49 -3.51 24.77
C VAL A 267 -12.72 -5.02 24.83
N LEU A 268 -12.06 -5.81 23.97
CA LEU A 268 -12.20 -7.28 23.95
C LEU A 268 -11.30 -7.99 24.96
N LYS A 269 -10.41 -7.27 25.65
CA LYS A 269 -9.49 -7.79 26.68
C LYS A 269 -8.58 -8.93 26.21
N ASN A 270 -8.30 -8.99 24.91
CA ASN A 270 -7.43 -10.01 24.33
C ASN A 270 -6.69 -9.48 23.09
N LYS A 271 -5.46 -8.98 23.28
CA LYS A 271 -4.62 -8.44 22.19
C LYS A 271 -4.24 -9.45 21.12
N ASN A 272 -4.21 -10.76 21.43
CA ASN A 272 -3.89 -11.81 20.47
C ASN A 272 -4.98 -11.99 19.38
N LEU A 273 -6.18 -11.46 19.60
CA LEU A 273 -7.22 -11.41 18.59
C LEU A 273 -6.80 -10.60 17.36
N PHE A 274 -5.89 -9.63 17.49
CA PHE A 274 -5.42 -8.85 16.36
C PHE A 274 -4.83 -9.73 15.25
N GLY A 275 -3.99 -10.70 15.62
CA GLY A 275 -3.48 -11.69 14.68
C GLY A 275 -4.58 -12.56 14.06
N GLN A 276 -5.56 -12.99 14.85
CA GLN A 276 -6.68 -13.81 14.34
C GLN A 276 -7.55 -13.04 13.34
N PHE A 277 -7.83 -11.76 13.62
CA PHE A 277 -8.54 -10.89 12.69
C PHE A 277 -7.74 -10.61 11.41
N ALA A 278 -6.41 -10.56 11.50
CA ALA A 278 -5.57 -10.47 10.31
C ALA A 278 -5.80 -11.67 9.34
N TRP A 279 -5.97 -12.88 9.87
CA TRP A 279 -6.36 -14.02 9.05
C TRP A 279 -7.76 -13.85 8.43
N ALA A 280 -8.73 -13.38 9.21
CA ALA A 280 -10.10 -13.16 8.76
C ALA A 280 -10.19 -12.09 7.66
N VAL A 281 -9.25 -11.14 7.59
CA VAL A 281 -9.15 -10.13 6.52
C VAL A 281 -8.41 -10.70 5.30
N ASN A 282 -7.18 -11.18 5.50
CA ASN A 282 -6.26 -11.42 4.39
C ASN A 282 -6.58 -12.71 3.60
N ILE A 283 -7.03 -13.80 4.24
CA ILE A 283 -7.33 -15.05 3.52
C ILE A 283 -8.49 -14.85 2.54
N PRO A 284 -9.67 -14.33 2.95
CA PRO A 284 -10.77 -14.09 2.02
C PRO A 284 -10.40 -13.09 0.93
N LEU A 285 -9.61 -12.07 1.24
CA LEU A 285 -9.13 -11.10 0.27
C LEU A 285 -8.27 -11.78 -0.82
N ILE A 286 -7.32 -12.62 -0.44
CA ILE A 286 -6.49 -13.38 -1.39
C ILE A 286 -7.35 -14.28 -2.28
N ILE A 287 -8.33 -14.98 -1.69
CA ILE A 287 -9.27 -15.81 -2.44
C ILE A 287 -10.02 -14.96 -3.48
N ALA A 288 -10.56 -13.81 -3.05
CA ALA A 288 -11.27 -12.91 -3.96
C ALA A 288 -10.37 -12.39 -5.08
N LEU A 289 -9.11 -12.03 -4.79
CA LEU A 289 -8.12 -11.60 -5.79
C LEU A 289 -7.86 -12.66 -6.86
N ILE A 290 -7.74 -13.93 -6.47
CA ILE A 290 -7.53 -15.04 -7.41
C ILE A 290 -8.72 -15.19 -8.38
N PHE A 291 -9.95 -15.01 -7.88
CA PHE A 291 -11.15 -15.14 -8.70
C PHE A 291 -11.54 -13.90 -9.48
N THR A 292 -10.99 -12.72 -9.14
CA THR A 292 -11.34 -11.45 -9.78
C THR A 292 -11.24 -11.46 -11.31
N PRO A 293 -10.15 -11.95 -11.95
CA PRO A 293 -10.07 -11.96 -13.41
C PRO A 293 -11.17 -12.78 -14.08
N THR A 294 -11.52 -13.93 -13.48
CA THR A 294 -12.60 -14.81 -13.96
C THR A 294 -13.96 -14.12 -13.83
N LEU A 295 -14.18 -13.43 -12.71
CA LEU A 295 -15.43 -12.71 -12.45
C LEU A 295 -15.60 -11.50 -13.37
N VAL A 296 -14.53 -10.73 -13.64
CA VAL A 296 -14.55 -9.62 -14.60
C VAL A 296 -14.98 -10.11 -15.99
N GLY A 297 -14.41 -11.23 -16.45
CA GLY A 297 -14.79 -11.83 -17.74
C GLY A 297 -16.25 -12.28 -17.77
N LYS A 298 -16.74 -12.91 -16.71
CA LYS A 298 -18.13 -13.39 -16.63
C LYS A 298 -19.16 -12.25 -16.54
N TRP A 299 -18.82 -11.16 -15.90
CA TRP A 299 -19.74 -10.03 -15.67
C TRP A 299 -19.59 -8.91 -16.70
N LYS A 300 -18.74 -9.12 -17.72
CA LYS A 300 -18.53 -8.22 -18.86
C LYS A 300 -18.16 -6.79 -18.46
N GLY A 301 -17.30 -6.64 -17.46
CA GLY A 301 -16.75 -5.37 -17.02
C GLY A 301 -16.41 -5.27 -15.53
N MET A 302 -15.46 -4.39 -15.21
CA MET A 302 -14.99 -4.15 -13.84
C MET A 302 -15.98 -3.33 -13.01
N TYR A 303 -16.64 -2.35 -13.61
CA TYR A 303 -17.53 -1.42 -12.91
C TYR A 303 -18.62 -2.13 -12.08
N LYS A 304 -19.39 -3.01 -12.73
CA LYS A 304 -20.50 -3.74 -12.06
C LYS A 304 -19.99 -4.70 -10.99
N LEU A 305 -18.86 -5.34 -11.24
CA LEU A 305 -18.25 -6.27 -10.30
C LEU A 305 -17.80 -5.53 -9.04
N ASN A 306 -17.07 -4.42 -9.20
CA ASN A 306 -16.56 -3.60 -8.09
C ASN A 306 -17.68 -3.01 -7.24
N LEU A 307 -18.71 -2.47 -7.87
CA LEU A 307 -19.85 -1.92 -7.14
C LEU A 307 -20.57 -2.98 -6.30
N ARG A 308 -20.83 -4.16 -6.87
CA ARG A 308 -21.48 -5.26 -6.13
C ARG A 308 -20.58 -5.84 -5.05
N GLY A 309 -19.27 -5.90 -5.30
CA GLY A 309 -18.28 -6.25 -4.29
C GLY A 309 -18.35 -5.32 -3.08
N TYR A 310 -18.35 -4.02 -3.32
CA TYR A 310 -18.45 -3.03 -2.22
C TYR A 310 -19.82 -3.02 -1.54
N VAL A 311 -20.92 -3.33 -2.22
CA VAL A 311 -22.21 -3.57 -1.55
C VAL A 311 -22.08 -4.73 -0.55
N LEU A 312 -21.45 -5.84 -0.94
CA LEU A 312 -21.18 -6.97 -0.04
C LEU A 312 -20.26 -6.57 1.12
N ALA A 313 -19.23 -5.75 0.86
CA ALA A 313 -18.32 -5.24 1.87
C ALA A 313 -19.06 -4.38 2.91
N VAL A 314 -19.92 -3.46 2.48
CA VAL A 314 -20.75 -2.62 3.37
C VAL A 314 -21.69 -3.48 4.22
N ILE A 315 -22.34 -4.46 3.62
CA ILE A 315 -23.21 -5.40 4.37
C ILE A 315 -22.37 -6.17 5.42
N GLY A 316 -21.21 -6.71 5.02
CA GLY A 316 -20.31 -7.40 5.93
C GLY A 316 -19.87 -6.50 7.09
N ARG A 317 -19.48 -5.26 6.81
CA ARG A 317 -19.08 -4.29 7.86
C ARG A 317 -20.24 -3.88 8.78
N ALA A 318 -21.43 -3.69 8.25
CA ALA A 318 -22.62 -3.42 9.07
C ALA A 318 -22.89 -4.58 10.04
N LEU A 319 -22.75 -5.81 9.57
CA LEU A 319 -22.88 -7.02 10.41
C LEU A 319 -21.74 -7.13 11.45
N VAL A 320 -20.51 -6.66 11.12
CA VAL A 320 -19.42 -6.58 12.11
C VAL A 320 -19.79 -5.60 13.23
N VAL A 321 -20.40 -4.45 12.91
CA VAL A 321 -20.88 -3.51 13.94
C VAL A 321 -21.87 -4.19 14.88
N ILE A 322 -22.87 -4.89 14.35
CA ILE A 322 -23.88 -5.61 15.14
C ILE A 322 -23.20 -6.68 16.01
N ALA A 323 -22.32 -7.50 15.44
CA ALA A 323 -21.60 -8.54 16.15
C ALA A 323 -20.69 -7.97 17.25
N GLY A 324 -20.09 -6.80 17.01
CA GLY A 324 -19.27 -6.07 17.98
C GLY A 324 -20.05 -5.64 19.21
N TYR A 325 -21.26 -5.08 19.04
CA TYR A 325 -22.14 -4.76 20.16
C TYR A 325 -22.72 -6.01 20.87
N MET A 326 -22.85 -7.12 20.15
CA MET A 326 -23.20 -8.41 20.77
C MET A 326 -22.04 -9.06 21.54
N GLY A 327 -20.81 -8.55 21.40
CA GLY A 327 -19.60 -9.11 21.99
C GLY A 327 -19.19 -10.46 21.40
N SER A 328 -19.69 -10.83 20.21
CA SER A 328 -19.43 -12.13 19.60
C SER A 328 -18.24 -12.08 18.64
N VAL A 329 -17.05 -12.42 19.15
CA VAL A 329 -15.81 -12.47 18.35
C VAL A 329 -15.91 -13.38 17.13
N PRO A 330 -16.48 -14.62 17.20
CA PRO A 330 -16.60 -15.48 16.03
C PRO A 330 -17.45 -14.85 14.91
N LEU A 331 -18.57 -14.21 15.26
CA LEU A 331 -19.41 -13.52 14.27
C LEU A 331 -18.69 -12.30 13.67
N MET A 332 -17.97 -11.52 14.49
CA MET A 332 -17.14 -10.42 13.99
C MET A 332 -16.11 -10.92 12.97
N MET A 333 -15.43 -12.02 13.24
CA MET A 333 -14.46 -12.62 12.31
C MET A 333 -15.12 -13.08 11.02
N ALA A 334 -16.25 -13.79 11.10
CA ALA A 334 -16.99 -14.28 9.93
C ALA A 334 -17.46 -13.11 9.03
N PHE A 335 -18.01 -12.06 9.64
CA PHE A 335 -18.48 -10.89 8.88
C PHE A 335 -17.34 -10.01 8.38
N THR A 336 -16.21 -9.97 9.08
CA THR A 336 -14.97 -9.35 8.57
C THR A 336 -14.47 -10.09 7.32
N ALA A 337 -14.50 -11.41 7.32
CA ALA A 337 -14.18 -12.23 6.15
C ALA A 337 -15.12 -11.94 4.97
N LEU A 338 -16.42 -11.81 5.23
CA LEU A 338 -17.42 -11.44 4.22
C LEU A 338 -17.12 -10.07 3.61
N ALA A 339 -16.78 -9.06 4.44
CA ALA A 339 -16.41 -7.73 3.97
C ALA A 339 -15.15 -7.78 3.11
N ALA A 340 -14.12 -8.52 3.53
CA ALA A 340 -12.87 -8.67 2.79
C ALA A 340 -13.08 -9.33 1.41
N LEU A 341 -13.97 -10.36 1.31
CA LEU A 341 -14.37 -10.94 0.03
C LEU A 341 -14.97 -9.88 -0.91
N GLY A 342 -15.80 -8.99 -0.36
CA GLY A 342 -16.42 -7.92 -1.13
C GLY A 342 -15.42 -6.86 -1.64
N GLN A 343 -14.36 -6.59 -0.89
CA GLN A 343 -13.31 -5.61 -1.26
C GLN A 343 -12.32 -6.15 -2.31
N GLY A 344 -12.19 -7.48 -2.43
CA GLY A 344 -11.20 -8.14 -3.28
C GLY A 344 -11.23 -7.72 -4.75
N PRO A 345 -12.39 -7.72 -5.44
CA PRO A 345 -12.46 -7.36 -6.85
C PRO A 345 -11.84 -5.98 -7.16
N TRP A 346 -12.18 -4.96 -6.39
CA TRP A 346 -11.61 -3.63 -6.54
C TRP A 346 -10.09 -3.60 -6.37
N GLN A 347 -9.56 -4.30 -5.38
CA GLN A 347 -8.11 -4.38 -5.19
C GLN A 347 -7.42 -5.14 -6.33
N GLY A 348 -8.09 -6.13 -6.92
CA GLY A 348 -7.55 -6.94 -8.01
C GLY A 348 -7.50 -6.22 -9.35
N ASP A 349 -8.47 -5.37 -9.66
CA ASP A 349 -8.59 -4.72 -10.97
C ASP A 349 -8.25 -3.21 -10.97
N MET A 350 -7.89 -2.65 -9.82
CA MET A 350 -7.60 -1.22 -9.65
C MET A 350 -6.61 -0.68 -10.69
N ASN A 351 -5.54 -1.41 -10.99
CA ASN A 351 -4.57 -1.02 -12.02
C ASN A 351 -5.20 -0.98 -13.42
N ALA A 352 -6.12 -1.88 -13.72
CA ALA A 352 -6.85 -1.89 -15.00
C ALA A 352 -7.84 -0.72 -15.08
N VAL A 353 -8.44 -0.33 -13.96
CA VAL A 353 -9.30 0.87 -13.91
C VAL A 353 -8.46 2.14 -14.12
N ILE A 354 -7.25 2.24 -13.54
CA ILE A 354 -6.31 3.35 -13.78
C ILE A 354 -5.96 3.44 -15.27
N ALA A 355 -5.65 2.30 -15.92
CA ALA A 355 -5.39 2.26 -17.35
C ALA A 355 -6.61 2.75 -18.17
N SER A 356 -7.82 2.38 -17.77
CA SER A 356 -9.06 2.89 -18.42
C SER A 356 -9.26 4.40 -18.24
N CYS A 357 -8.79 4.98 -17.13
CA CYS A 357 -8.79 6.43 -16.91
C CYS A 357 -7.76 7.14 -17.81
N SER A 358 -6.62 6.51 -18.09
CA SER A 358 -5.66 7.03 -19.06
C SER A 358 -6.24 7.04 -20.46
N GLU A 359 -6.90 5.96 -20.85
CA GLU A 359 -7.62 5.87 -22.13
C GLU A 359 -8.71 6.95 -22.27
N TYR A 360 -9.46 7.22 -21.19
CA TYR A 360 -10.44 8.31 -21.16
C TYR A 360 -9.79 9.67 -21.45
N THR A 361 -8.62 9.96 -20.85
CA THR A 361 -7.88 11.18 -21.14
C THR A 361 -7.44 11.26 -22.59
N TYR A 362 -6.97 10.15 -23.17
CA TYR A 362 -6.60 10.09 -24.57
C TYR A 362 -7.81 10.34 -25.49
N LEU A 363 -8.94 9.71 -25.20
CA LEU A 363 -10.16 9.86 -26.01
C LEU A 363 -10.75 11.27 -25.94
N THR A 364 -10.64 11.95 -24.79
CA THR A 364 -11.22 13.30 -24.60
C THR A 364 -10.27 14.44 -24.91
N GLN A 365 -8.97 14.26 -24.74
CA GLN A 365 -7.97 15.33 -24.82
C GLN A 365 -6.88 15.08 -25.86
N GLY A 366 -6.90 13.93 -26.54
CA GLY A 366 -5.94 13.56 -27.59
C GLY A 366 -4.52 13.28 -27.09
N LYS A 367 -4.31 13.19 -25.75
CA LYS A 367 -2.98 13.11 -25.14
C LYS A 367 -2.86 11.86 -24.26
N ARG A 368 -1.78 11.09 -24.44
CA ARG A 368 -1.45 9.94 -23.60
C ARG A 368 -0.57 10.36 -22.45
N ILE A 369 -0.97 10.02 -21.22
CA ILE A 369 -0.27 10.31 -19.96
C ILE A 369 -0.22 9.07 -19.06
N ASP A 370 -0.02 7.89 -19.65
CA ASP A 370 -0.13 6.59 -18.96
C ASP A 370 0.74 6.54 -17.71
N GLY A 371 2.02 6.88 -17.81
CA GLY A 371 2.93 6.84 -16.66
C GLY A 371 2.52 7.79 -15.52
N THR A 372 2.11 9.02 -15.87
CA THR A 372 1.71 10.01 -14.87
C THR A 372 0.36 9.64 -14.22
N MET A 373 -0.51 8.91 -14.94
CA MET A 373 -1.80 8.47 -14.40
C MET A 373 -1.63 7.57 -13.17
N TYR A 374 -0.58 6.74 -13.11
CA TYR A 374 -0.30 5.90 -11.94
C TYR A 374 0.22 6.67 -10.73
N SER A 375 0.52 7.97 -10.85
CA SER A 375 0.91 8.80 -9.70
C SER A 375 -0.17 8.89 -8.61
N CYS A 376 -1.45 8.63 -8.94
CA CYS A 376 -2.54 8.56 -7.97
C CYS A 376 -2.32 7.51 -6.88
N THR A 377 -1.67 6.40 -7.22
CA THR A 377 -1.36 5.33 -6.26
C THR A 377 -0.38 5.81 -5.21
N SER A 378 0.73 6.42 -5.64
CA SER A 378 1.75 6.97 -4.74
C SER A 378 1.19 8.12 -3.88
N LEU A 379 0.50 9.09 -4.50
CA LEU A 379 -0.16 10.20 -3.81
C LEU A 379 -1.18 9.70 -2.77
N GLY A 380 -2.07 8.80 -3.17
CA GLY A 380 -3.11 8.25 -2.30
C GLY A 380 -2.53 7.51 -1.11
N VAL A 381 -1.53 6.66 -1.33
CA VAL A 381 -0.87 5.88 -0.26
C VAL A 381 -0.14 6.79 0.72
N LYS A 382 0.62 7.78 0.23
CA LYS A 382 1.43 8.66 1.10
C LYS A 382 0.56 9.64 1.88
N ILE A 383 -0.32 10.37 1.19
CA ILE A 383 -1.22 11.34 1.82
C ILE A 383 -2.21 10.61 2.73
N GLY A 384 -2.90 9.60 2.20
CA GLY A 384 -3.91 8.86 2.96
C GLY A 384 -3.33 8.11 4.15
N GLY A 385 -2.15 7.48 3.99
CA GLY A 385 -1.47 6.78 5.08
C GLY A 385 -0.93 7.73 6.16
N GLY A 386 -0.45 8.92 5.78
CA GLY A 386 -0.03 9.96 6.72
C GLY A 386 -1.22 10.50 7.52
N ILE A 387 -2.26 10.95 6.83
CA ILE A 387 -3.50 11.46 7.44
C ILE A 387 -4.14 10.37 8.30
N GLY A 388 -4.24 9.13 7.80
CA GLY A 388 -4.85 8.03 8.54
C GLY A 388 -4.18 7.77 9.89
N THR A 389 -2.85 7.74 9.91
CA THR A 389 -2.09 7.54 11.16
C THR A 389 -2.24 8.72 12.11
N ALA A 390 -2.25 9.97 11.60
CA ALA A 390 -2.48 11.16 12.42
C ALA A 390 -3.89 11.14 13.03
N VAL A 391 -4.91 10.83 12.23
CA VAL A 391 -6.31 10.75 12.72
C VAL A 391 -6.44 9.70 13.82
N VAL A 392 -5.84 8.52 13.67
CA VAL A 392 -5.82 7.50 14.74
C VAL A 392 -5.20 8.07 16.01
N GLY A 393 -4.03 8.70 15.91
CA GLY A 393 -3.35 9.29 17.07
C GLY A 393 -4.17 10.38 17.75
N TRP A 394 -4.75 11.31 16.98
CA TRP A 394 -5.59 12.40 17.52
C TRP A 394 -6.87 11.87 18.18
N MET A 395 -7.54 10.90 17.57
CA MET A 395 -8.75 10.31 18.13
C MET A 395 -8.47 9.63 19.47
N LEU A 396 -7.36 8.89 19.58
CA LEU A 396 -6.94 8.28 20.85
C LEU A 396 -6.62 9.36 21.92
N GLU A 397 -5.85 10.37 21.55
CA GLU A 397 -5.46 11.43 22.50
C GLU A 397 -6.67 12.25 22.96
N PHE A 398 -7.55 12.70 22.05
CA PHE A 398 -8.75 13.45 22.39
C PHE A 398 -9.75 12.66 23.26
N SER A 399 -9.73 11.34 23.17
CA SER A 399 -10.55 10.48 24.02
C SER A 399 -9.97 10.27 25.43
N GLY A 400 -8.77 10.81 25.71
CA GLY A 400 -8.10 10.65 27.00
C GLY A 400 -7.34 9.33 27.15
N TYR A 401 -7.00 8.67 26.03
CA TYR A 401 -6.20 7.44 26.07
C TYR A 401 -4.77 7.72 26.53
N VAL A 402 -4.31 6.95 27.50
CA VAL A 402 -2.91 6.95 27.99
C VAL A 402 -2.42 5.51 28.04
N GLY A 403 -1.50 5.14 27.14
CA GLY A 403 -1.04 3.76 26.96
C GLY A 403 -0.42 3.10 28.18
N THR A 404 0.18 3.89 29.08
CA THR A 404 0.80 3.40 30.33
C THR A 404 -0.18 3.17 31.48
N ASN A 405 -1.44 3.60 31.33
CA ASN A 405 -2.45 3.39 32.38
C ASN A 405 -2.94 1.95 32.39
N VAL A 406 -3.15 1.40 33.59
CA VAL A 406 -3.71 0.05 33.78
C VAL A 406 -5.18 -0.03 33.36
N THR A 407 -5.91 1.08 33.47
CA THR A 407 -7.32 1.19 33.06
C THR A 407 -7.48 2.44 32.20
N GLN A 408 -8.38 2.36 31.23
CA GLN A 408 -8.68 3.48 30.33
C GLN A 408 -10.03 4.11 30.69
N PRO A 409 -10.19 5.43 30.48
CA PRO A 409 -11.48 6.09 30.67
C PRO A 409 -12.52 5.56 29.66
N GLN A 410 -13.80 5.63 30.01
CA GLN A 410 -14.88 5.14 29.16
C GLN A 410 -14.90 5.84 27.79
N SER A 411 -14.57 7.14 27.74
CA SER A 411 -14.44 7.89 26.49
C SER A 411 -13.40 7.28 25.53
N ALA A 412 -12.29 6.76 26.06
CA ALA A 412 -11.28 6.10 25.23
C ALA A 412 -11.76 4.73 24.71
N LEU A 413 -12.48 3.96 25.53
CA LEU A 413 -13.07 2.69 25.13
C LEU A 413 -14.14 2.89 24.03
N ASP A 414 -15.01 3.87 24.20
CA ASP A 414 -16.03 4.21 23.21
C ASP A 414 -15.41 4.70 21.90
N MET A 415 -14.33 5.48 21.98
CA MET A 415 -13.59 5.95 20.81
C MET A 415 -12.94 4.78 20.05
N MET A 416 -12.29 3.84 20.75
CA MET A 416 -11.71 2.64 20.13
C MET A 416 -12.78 1.79 19.44
N GLN A 417 -13.95 1.66 20.07
CA GLN A 417 -15.08 0.96 19.49
C GLN A 417 -15.62 1.68 18.24
N PHE A 418 -15.73 3.00 18.27
CA PHE A 418 -16.13 3.80 17.12
C PHE A 418 -15.10 3.69 15.97
N MET A 419 -13.82 3.79 16.27
CA MET A 419 -12.73 3.68 15.29
C MET A 419 -12.72 2.33 14.59
N TYR A 420 -12.95 1.23 15.31
CA TYR A 420 -12.83 -0.12 14.74
C TYR A 420 -14.14 -0.61 14.09
N LEU A 421 -15.29 -0.25 14.63
CA LEU A 421 -16.58 -0.73 14.13
C LEU A 421 -17.19 0.23 13.10
N TRP A 422 -17.28 1.51 13.43
CA TRP A 422 -18.04 2.47 12.62
C TRP A 422 -17.25 3.13 11.50
N LEU A 423 -16.01 3.58 11.75
CA LEU A 423 -15.23 4.27 10.73
C LEU A 423 -14.94 3.40 9.51
N PRO A 424 -14.56 2.11 9.63
CA PRO A 424 -14.42 1.25 8.48
C PRO A 424 -15.71 1.10 7.66
N LEU A 425 -16.86 1.01 8.31
CA LEU A 425 -18.16 0.99 7.63
C LEU A 425 -18.41 2.29 6.87
N ILE A 426 -18.17 3.44 7.50
CA ILE A 426 -18.33 4.76 6.87
C ILE A 426 -17.43 4.87 5.64
N PHE A 427 -16.17 4.47 5.73
CA PHE A 427 -15.25 4.50 4.59
C PHE A 427 -15.66 3.54 3.47
N ASP A 428 -16.13 2.34 3.78
CA ASP A 428 -16.65 1.42 2.77
C ASP A 428 -17.89 1.99 2.06
N VAL A 429 -18.81 2.67 2.78
CA VAL A 429 -19.95 3.36 2.19
C VAL A 429 -19.50 4.52 1.28
N LEU A 430 -18.52 5.30 1.70
CA LEU A 430 -17.97 6.40 0.87
C LEU A 430 -17.30 5.86 -0.38
N ILE A 431 -16.50 4.80 -0.27
CA ILE A 431 -15.87 4.15 -1.43
C ILE A 431 -16.94 3.58 -2.36
N MET A 432 -17.95 2.89 -1.84
CA MET A 432 -19.08 2.38 -2.62
C MET A 432 -19.79 3.51 -3.40
N PHE A 433 -19.99 4.66 -2.76
CA PHE A 433 -20.56 5.84 -3.42
C PHE A 433 -19.68 6.35 -4.55
N VAL A 434 -18.38 6.47 -4.33
CA VAL A 434 -17.42 6.86 -5.40
C VAL A 434 -17.44 5.83 -6.54
N LEU A 435 -17.39 4.53 -6.22
CA LEU A 435 -17.44 3.46 -7.20
C LEU A 435 -18.75 3.45 -7.99
N SER A 436 -19.87 3.86 -7.41
CA SER A 436 -21.15 3.97 -8.12
C SER A 436 -21.12 4.98 -9.27
N ARG A 437 -20.13 5.89 -9.28
CA ARG A 437 -19.90 6.90 -10.32
C ARG A 437 -18.71 6.57 -11.23
N MET A 438 -17.98 5.48 -10.96
CA MET A 438 -16.75 5.07 -11.64
C MET A 438 -17.02 4.24 -12.91
N ASN A 439 -17.92 4.70 -13.77
CA ASN A 439 -18.32 4.02 -14.99
C ASN A 439 -17.41 4.34 -16.20
N VAL A 440 -16.09 4.43 -15.99
CA VAL A 440 -15.11 4.82 -17.02
C VAL A 440 -15.09 3.89 -18.23
N GLU A 441 -15.33 2.58 -18.04
CA GLU A 441 -15.39 1.61 -19.15
C GLU A 441 -16.53 1.93 -20.13
N ASP A 442 -17.72 2.26 -19.60
CA ASP A 442 -18.88 2.60 -20.43
C ASP A 442 -18.70 3.96 -21.11
N ALA A 443 -18.06 4.92 -20.42
CA ALA A 443 -17.69 6.21 -21.01
C ALA A 443 -16.71 6.06 -22.16
N ASN A 444 -15.67 5.22 -22.01
CA ASN A 444 -14.71 4.94 -23.08
C ASN A 444 -15.38 4.26 -24.29
N LYS A 445 -16.28 3.31 -24.06
CA LYS A 445 -17.04 2.67 -25.15
C LYS A 445 -17.88 3.67 -25.95
N LYS A 446 -18.58 4.59 -25.27
CA LYS A 446 -19.36 5.64 -25.92
C LYS A 446 -18.48 6.56 -26.77
N LEU A 447 -17.38 7.06 -26.19
CA LEU A 447 -16.45 7.95 -26.88
C LEU A 447 -15.79 7.29 -28.11
N LYS A 448 -15.52 5.99 -28.06
CA LYS A 448 -15.01 5.24 -29.23
C LYS A 448 -16.06 5.14 -30.33
N ALA A 449 -17.28 4.75 -29.98
CA ALA A 449 -18.38 4.66 -30.94
C ALA A 449 -18.68 6.02 -31.60
N GLU A 450 -18.66 7.11 -30.84
CA GLU A 450 -18.85 8.47 -31.41
C GLU A 450 -17.73 8.85 -32.37
N LYS A 451 -16.47 8.47 -32.09
CA LYS A 451 -15.34 8.73 -32.98
C LYS A 451 -15.36 7.87 -34.26
N GLU A 452 -15.81 6.61 -34.15
CA GLU A 452 -15.97 5.72 -35.29
C GLU A 452 -17.05 6.28 -36.26
N ILE A 453 -18.20 6.69 -35.73
CA ILE A 453 -19.28 7.31 -36.54
C ILE A 453 -18.77 8.60 -37.20
N ALA A 454 -18.07 9.47 -36.48
CA ALA A 454 -17.53 10.70 -37.09
C ALA A 454 -16.45 10.42 -38.14
N ALA A 455 -15.69 9.34 -38.03
CA ALA A 455 -14.72 8.93 -39.06
C ALA A 455 -15.41 8.41 -40.31
N ASP A 456 -16.46 7.62 -40.16
CA ASP A 456 -17.26 7.08 -41.29
C ASP A 456 -17.98 8.21 -42.04
N GLU A 457 -18.56 9.20 -41.33
CA GLU A 457 -19.20 10.38 -41.95
C GLU A 457 -18.21 11.24 -42.76
N VAL A 458 -16.95 11.36 -42.29
CA VAL A 458 -15.90 12.09 -43.02
C VAL A 458 -15.49 11.32 -44.31
N THR A 459 -15.45 9.99 -44.22
CA THR A 459 -15.10 9.14 -45.37
C THR A 459 -16.19 9.18 -46.42
N ASP A 460 -17.46 9.05 -46.06
CA ASP A 460 -18.60 9.15 -46.97
C ASP A 460 -18.69 10.54 -47.63
N ALA A 461 -18.36 11.62 -46.88
CA ALA A 461 -18.33 12.98 -47.43
C ALA A 461 -17.15 13.21 -48.41
N SER A 462 -16.06 12.45 -48.29
CA SER A 462 -14.90 12.51 -49.20
C SER A 462 -15.12 11.72 -50.50
N ASP A 463 -15.98 10.69 -50.45
CA ASP A 463 -16.31 9.87 -51.63
C ASP A 463 -17.43 10.47 -52.52
N ILE A 464 -18.07 11.56 -52.04
CA ILE A 464 -19.13 12.29 -52.79
C ILE A 464 -18.58 13.54 -53.51
N ASN A 465 -17.33 13.94 -53.32
CA ASN A 465 -16.64 15.03 -54.00
C ASN A 465 -15.57 14.48 -54.95
#